data_8dd4fda17c41b8b8b2e6e6dbfe0e5342
#
_entry.id   8dd4fda17c41b8b8b2e6e6dbfe0e5342
#
_cell.length_a   1.000
_cell.length_b   1.000
_cell.length_c   1.000
_cell.angle_alpha   90.00
_cell.angle_beta   90.00
_cell.angle_gamma   90.00
#
_symmetry.space_group_name_H-M   'P 1'
#
loop_
_entity.id
_entity.type
_entity.pdbx_description
1 polymer ?
#
loop_
_entity_poly.entity_id
_entity_poly.type
_entity_poly.pdbx_seq_one_letter_code
_entity_poly.pdbx_strand_id
1 'polypeptide(L)'
;MNTGLRITKLMSVVTLSAVLLVTGWKGVEPVQAAANATPSYEVKLLLDTAQVLNADGSLKSGIVNEFQISDNAQRLSVEYFDTNSLQLNDEGWNVRFRKKEDKKNYELTYKKRYTVTNGNIDAALTQANKEGFSASDDNYEAEVDWGYSKQTLSFSNDKKTNASKGLALPSPDQALKQLQDNLPGKLQNWKSSNWGKKTLADSRVRGPVQVSKYEGSFQGLDTDVEIWPIRSANGSGTENIIEISFKTSDYSVAASNRTKLMNLLQSKGWLVPADSLKTNLVLERY
;
A
#
# COMPACT_ATOMS: atom_id res chain seq x y z
N MET A 1 12.29 -100.79 -53.60
CA MET A 1 13.40 -100.31 -52.74
C MET A 1 13.42 -98.81 -52.84
N ASN A 2 12.82 -98.15 -51.83
CA ASN A 2 12.62 -96.71 -51.83
C ASN A 2 13.61 -96.06 -50.87
N THR A 3 14.42 -95.21 -51.41
CA THR A 3 15.29 -94.33 -50.64
C THR A 3 14.61 -93.00 -50.45
N GLY A 4 14.19 -92.74 -49.22
CA GLY A 4 13.58 -91.46 -48.82
C GLY A 4 14.60 -90.37 -48.50
N LEU A 5 14.49 -89.26 -49.17
CA LEU A 5 15.29 -88.07 -48.95
C LEU A 5 14.67 -87.22 -47.85
N ARG A 6 15.42 -87.02 -46.75
CA ARG A 6 15.02 -86.10 -45.68
C ARG A 6 15.50 -84.66 -45.99
N ILE A 7 14.55 -83.75 -46.14
CA ILE A 7 14.85 -82.34 -46.30
C ILE A 7 14.78 -81.69 -44.92
N THR A 8 15.90 -81.20 -44.46
CA THR A 8 16.01 -80.47 -43.18
C THR A 8 15.70 -78.99 -43.46
N LYS A 9 14.58 -78.49 -42.94
CA LYS A 9 14.28 -77.04 -42.95
C LYS A 9 15.07 -76.32 -41.92
N LEU A 10 15.94 -75.39 -42.28
CA LEU A 10 16.55 -74.41 -41.45
C LEU A 10 15.50 -73.32 -41.12
N MET A 11 15.13 -73.15 -39.89
CA MET A 11 14.36 -72.02 -39.40
C MET A 11 15.34 -70.92 -39.02
N SER A 12 15.38 -69.82 -39.74
CA SER A 12 16.06 -68.59 -39.33
C SER A 12 15.17 -67.83 -38.35
N VAL A 13 15.62 -67.73 -37.13
CA VAL A 13 15.02 -66.90 -36.09
C VAL A 13 15.55 -65.47 -36.31
N VAL A 14 14.68 -64.56 -36.77
CA VAL A 14 14.96 -63.11 -36.81
C VAL A 14 14.57 -62.54 -35.47
N THR A 15 15.55 -62.24 -34.64
CA THR A 15 15.35 -61.48 -33.36
C THR A 15 15.19 -59.99 -33.69
N LEU A 16 13.93 -59.50 -33.57
CA LEU A 16 13.61 -58.11 -33.71
C LEU A 16 13.94 -57.42 -32.35
N SER A 17 15.08 -56.75 -32.25
CA SER A 17 15.43 -55.93 -31.10
C SER A 17 14.62 -54.62 -31.14
N ALA A 18 13.55 -54.56 -30.36
CA ALA A 18 12.83 -53.30 -30.13
C ALA A 18 13.68 -52.41 -29.22
N VAL A 19 14.31 -51.39 -29.78
CA VAL A 19 14.92 -50.29 -29.00
C VAL A 19 13.78 -49.42 -28.49
N LEU A 20 13.44 -49.53 -27.19
CA LEU A 20 12.59 -48.62 -26.49
C LEU A 20 13.36 -47.30 -26.28
N LEU A 21 13.11 -46.30 -27.13
CA LEU A 21 13.47 -44.92 -26.86
C LEU A 21 12.59 -44.40 -25.70
N VAL A 22 13.11 -44.49 -24.49
CA VAL A 22 12.55 -43.78 -23.32
C VAL A 22 12.91 -42.31 -23.51
N THR A 23 12.08 -41.59 -24.26
CA THR A 23 12.09 -40.11 -24.18
C THR A 23 11.67 -39.71 -22.76
N GLY A 24 12.66 -39.36 -21.94
CA GLY A 24 12.40 -38.81 -20.61
C GLY A 24 11.54 -37.54 -20.75
N TRP A 25 10.26 -37.68 -20.49
CA TRP A 25 9.45 -36.54 -20.13
C TRP A 25 10.05 -35.94 -18.86
N LYS A 26 10.84 -34.87 -19.02
CA LYS A 26 11.09 -33.98 -17.90
C LYS A 26 9.72 -33.43 -17.52
N GLY A 27 9.15 -33.97 -16.44
CA GLY A 27 7.95 -33.43 -15.84
C GLY A 27 8.22 -31.94 -15.63
N VAL A 28 7.36 -31.09 -16.16
CA VAL A 28 7.34 -29.68 -15.78
C VAL A 28 6.98 -29.70 -14.30
N GLU A 29 7.97 -29.48 -13.43
CA GLU A 29 7.71 -29.29 -12.01
C GLU A 29 6.64 -28.20 -11.90
N PRO A 30 5.53 -28.41 -11.17
CA PRO A 30 4.53 -27.38 -11.00
C PRO A 30 5.23 -26.18 -10.35
N VAL A 31 5.26 -25.06 -11.07
CA VAL A 31 5.73 -23.80 -10.50
C VAL A 31 4.85 -23.53 -9.30
N GLN A 32 5.37 -23.76 -8.10
CA GLN A 32 4.66 -23.48 -6.86
C GLN A 32 4.37 -21.98 -6.84
N ALA A 33 3.08 -21.63 -6.78
CA ALA A 33 2.70 -20.24 -6.66
C ALA A 33 3.41 -19.61 -5.45
N ALA A 34 3.99 -18.43 -5.61
CA ALA A 34 4.64 -17.73 -4.52
C ALA A 34 3.64 -17.53 -3.36
N ALA A 35 4.13 -17.60 -2.12
CA ALA A 35 3.29 -17.36 -0.94
C ALA A 35 2.76 -15.92 -0.93
N ASN A 36 1.59 -15.71 -0.33
CA ASN A 36 1.08 -14.37 -0.08
C ASN A 36 2.00 -13.60 0.86
N ALA A 37 2.11 -12.29 0.65
CA ALA A 37 2.80 -11.41 1.57
C ALA A 37 2.12 -11.43 2.97
N THR A 38 2.91 -11.18 4.02
CA THR A 38 2.39 -11.02 5.38
C THR A 38 2.23 -9.53 5.67
N PRO A 39 1.00 -9.01 5.86
CA PRO A 39 0.79 -7.60 6.08
C PRO A 39 1.01 -7.19 7.54
N SER A 40 1.42 -5.94 7.75
CA SER A 40 1.18 -5.23 9.01
C SER A 40 -0.24 -4.64 9.03
N TYR A 41 -0.64 -4.08 10.17
CA TYR A 41 -1.97 -3.49 10.37
C TYR A 41 -1.82 -2.07 10.89
N GLU A 42 -2.43 -1.11 10.20
CA GLU A 42 -2.55 0.27 10.66
C GLU A 42 -4.03 0.56 10.95
N VAL A 43 -4.36 0.69 12.23
CA VAL A 43 -5.69 1.15 12.66
C VAL A 43 -5.74 2.66 12.53
N LYS A 44 -6.78 3.20 11.87
CA LYS A 44 -6.98 4.63 11.58
C LYS A 44 -8.41 5.02 11.88
N LEU A 45 -8.61 5.99 12.77
CA LEU A 45 -9.92 6.51 13.12
C LEU A 45 -9.95 8.03 13.00
N LEU A 46 -11.05 8.56 12.53
CA LEU A 46 -11.25 10.02 12.42
C LEU A 46 -11.74 10.59 13.74
N LEU A 47 -11.22 11.78 14.07
CA LEU A 47 -11.57 12.53 15.25
C LEU A 47 -12.42 13.75 14.91
N ASP A 48 -13.40 14.05 15.76
CA ASP A 48 -14.23 15.25 15.67
C ASP A 48 -13.39 16.49 16.00
N THR A 49 -13.17 17.31 14.98
CA THR A 49 -12.37 18.53 15.05
C THR A 49 -12.84 19.48 16.17
N ALA A 50 -14.15 19.66 16.31
CA ALA A 50 -14.69 20.55 17.33
C ALA A 50 -14.47 20.03 18.75
N GLN A 51 -14.34 18.74 18.92
CA GLN A 51 -14.10 18.10 20.22
C GLN A 51 -12.63 18.04 20.59
N VAL A 52 -11.70 17.96 19.62
CA VAL A 52 -10.28 17.70 19.90
C VAL A 52 -9.35 18.89 19.63
N LEU A 53 -9.79 19.93 18.89
CA LEU A 53 -9.02 21.15 18.67
C LEU A 53 -9.55 22.35 19.46
N ASN A 54 -8.62 23.20 19.86
CA ASN A 54 -8.89 24.57 20.29
C ASN A 54 -9.16 25.47 19.08
N ALA A 55 -9.64 26.68 19.32
CA ALA A 55 -9.92 27.67 18.27
C ALA A 55 -8.66 28.10 17.48
N ASP A 56 -7.48 27.99 18.09
CA ASP A 56 -6.18 28.28 17.46
C ASP A 56 -5.60 27.11 16.66
N GLY A 57 -6.34 25.99 16.59
CA GLY A 57 -5.92 24.77 15.88
C GLY A 57 -4.98 23.86 16.66
N SER A 58 -4.64 24.17 17.91
CA SER A 58 -3.89 23.28 18.79
C SER A 58 -4.76 22.15 19.34
N LEU A 59 -4.14 21.02 19.72
CA LEU A 59 -4.84 19.91 20.36
C LEU A 59 -5.30 20.33 21.78
N LYS A 60 -6.53 19.97 22.17
CA LYS A 60 -7.04 20.18 23.52
C LYS A 60 -6.31 19.29 24.53
N SER A 61 -6.17 19.76 25.76
CA SER A 61 -5.50 19.03 26.84
C SER A 61 -6.09 17.64 27.10
N GLY A 62 -7.39 17.46 26.88
CA GLY A 62 -8.05 16.16 27.06
C GLY A 62 -7.46 15.06 26.19
N ILE A 63 -7.30 15.31 24.89
CA ILE A 63 -6.70 14.32 23.97
C ILE A 63 -5.19 14.19 24.20
N VAL A 64 -4.50 15.29 24.48
CA VAL A 64 -3.06 15.29 24.79
C VAL A 64 -2.78 14.38 25.98
N ASN A 65 -3.53 14.54 27.08
CA ASN A 65 -3.35 13.74 28.29
C ASN A 65 -3.74 12.26 28.09
N GLU A 66 -4.84 12.00 27.37
CA GLU A 66 -5.35 10.64 27.16
C GLU A 66 -4.35 9.76 26.38
N PHE A 67 -3.73 10.32 25.36
CA PHE A 67 -2.77 9.60 24.49
C PHE A 67 -1.31 9.95 24.77
N GLN A 68 -1.02 10.68 25.85
CA GLN A 68 0.35 11.12 26.23
C GLN A 68 1.08 11.76 25.05
N ILE A 69 0.37 12.63 24.33
CA ILE A 69 0.87 13.24 23.09
C ILE A 69 2.01 14.21 23.43
N SER A 70 3.10 14.12 22.67
CA SER A 70 4.24 15.03 22.79
C SER A 70 3.88 16.46 22.35
N ASP A 71 4.48 17.45 22.98
CA ASP A 71 4.23 18.88 22.68
C ASP A 71 4.75 19.30 21.29
N ASN A 72 5.65 18.52 20.70
CA ASN A 72 6.32 18.86 19.46
C ASN A 72 5.71 18.10 18.26
N ALA A 73 5.02 18.85 17.40
CA ALA A 73 4.57 18.30 16.14
C ALA A 73 5.73 18.09 15.14
N GLN A 74 5.81 16.94 14.54
CA GLN A 74 6.57 16.78 13.29
C GLN A 74 5.77 17.42 12.16
N ARG A 75 6.34 18.41 11.49
CA ARG A 75 5.70 19.07 10.36
C ARG A 75 6.08 18.39 9.05
N LEU A 76 5.08 18.26 8.16
CA LEU A 76 5.23 17.60 6.86
C LEU A 76 4.57 18.46 5.78
N SER A 77 5.19 18.47 4.60
CA SER A 77 4.57 18.95 3.37
C SER A 77 4.29 17.76 2.47
N VAL A 78 3.04 17.59 2.05
CA VAL A 78 2.57 16.40 1.30
C VAL A 78 1.86 16.82 0.04
N GLU A 79 2.23 16.21 -1.07
CA GLU A 79 1.52 16.33 -2.34
C GLU A 79 1.37 14.98 -3.03
N TYR A 80 0.36 14.88 -3.88
CA TYR A 80 0.09 13.71 -4.70
C TYR A 80 0.17 14.06 -6.18
N PHE A 81 0.36 13.03 -6.99
CA PHE A 81 0.45 13.18 -8.44
C PHE A 81 -0.52 12.21 -9.11
N ASP A 82 -1.39 12.76 -9.95
CA ASP A 82 -2.30 12.00 -10.80
C ASP A 82 -2.75 12.86 -11.99
N THR A 83 -3.27 12.23 -13.03
CA THR A 83 -3.87 12.92 -14.16
C THR A 83 -5.15 13.65 -13.73
N ASN A 84 -5.66 14.53 -14.60
CA ASN A 84 -6.94 15.21 -14.32
C ASN A 84 -8.10 14.23 -14.13
N SER A 85 -8.08 13.11 -14.85
CA SER A 85 -9.07 12.03 -14.78
C SER A 85 -8.75 10.96 -13.75
N LEU A 86 -7.75 11.17 -12.88
CA LEU A 86 -7.36 10.26 -11.78
C LEU A 86 -7.00 8.83 -12.23
N GLN A 87 -6.31 8.69 -13.37
CA GLN A 87 -5.99 7.39 -13.96
C GLN A 87 -5.15 6.46 -13.08
N LEU A 88 -4.24 7.01 -12.25
CA LEU A 88 -3.50 6.19 -11.29
C LEU A 88 -4.43 5.69 -10.20
N ASN A 89 -5.25 6.59 -9.62
CA ASN A 89 -6.19 6.26 -8.55
C ASN A 89 -7.26 5.26 -9.00
N ASP A 90 -7.76 5.36 -10.23
CA ASP A 90 -8.72 4.41 -10.82
C ASP A 90 -8.16 2.99 -10.91
N GLU A 91 -6.85 2.87 -11.11
CA GLU A 91 -6.13 1.59 -11.06
C GLU A 91 -5.66 1.22 -9.64
N GLY A 92 -6.13 1.93 -8.61
CA GLY A 92 -5.74 1.73 -7.22
C GLY A 92 -4.32 2.14 -6.87
N TRP A 93 -3.63 2.89 -7.75
CA TRP A 93 -2.31 3.44 -7.48
C TRP A 93 -2.40 4.85 -6.91
N ASN A 94 -1.51 5.14 -5.95
CA ASN A 94 -1.27 6.50 -5.48
C ASN A 94 0.23 6.80 -5.55
N VAL A 95 0.55 7.98 -6.04
CA VAL A 95 1.92 8.50 -6.07
C VAL A 95 1.99 9.73 -5.19
N ARG A 96 2.81 9.65 -4.13
CA ARG A 96 2.95 10.70 -3.13
C ARG A 96 4.39 11.20 -3.08
N PHE A 97 4.53 12.50 -2.92
CA PHE A 97 5.78 13.19 -2.62
C PHE A 97 5.66 13.86 -1.26
N ARG A 98 6.59 13.60 -0.34
CA ARG A 98 6.53 14.10 1.03
C ARG A 98 7.86 14.67 1.50
N LYS A 99 7.80 15.76 2.24
CA LYS A 99 8.94 16.39 2.92
C LYS A 99 8.65 16.50 4.42
N LYS A 100 9.53 15.92 5.24
CA LYS A 100 9.56 16.12 6.69
C LYS A 100 10.53 17.25 7.02
N GLU A 101 10.15 18.16 7.91
CA GLU A 101 10.91 19.38 8.22
C GLU A 101 12.34 19.09 8.70
N ASP A 102 12.48 18.09 9.56
CA ASP A 102 13.74 17.70 10.22
C ASP A 102 14.67 16.83 9.33
N LYS A 103 14.17 16.27 8.25
CA LYS A 103 14.92 15.32 7.39
C LYS A 103 15.60 16.03 6.22
N LYS A 104 16.72 15.45 5.76
CA LYS A 104 17.48 15.90 4.59
C LYS A 104 17.16 15.09 3.33
N ASN A 105 15.91 14.59 3.25
CA ASN A 105 15.44 13.85 2.08
C ASN A 105 13.97 14.15 1.79
N TYR A 106 13.59 13.97 0.54
CA TYR A 106 12.22 13.75 0.13
C TYR A 106 11.89 12.27 0.25
N GLU A 107 10.63 11.96 0.52
CA GLU A 107 10.08 10.60 0.52
C GLU A 107 9.08 10.48 -0.63
N LEU A 108 9.34 9.53 -1.54
CA LEU A 108 8.51 9.20 -2.69
C LEU A 108 7.84 7.87 -2.41
N THR A 109 6.51 7.83 -2.40
CA THR A 109 5.75 6.61 -2.14
C THR A 109 4.92 6.24 -3.36
N TYR A 110 5.04 4.99 -3.80
CA TYR A 110 4.21 4.38 -4.84
C TYR A 110 3.39 3.27 -4.17
N LYS A 111 2.10 3.54 -3.94
CA LYS A 111 1.23 2.64 -3.15
C LYS A 111 0.13 2.07 -4.03
N LYS A 112 0.04 0.74 -4.12
CA LYS A 112 -1.10 0.03 -4.74
C LYS A 112 -2.08 -0.39 -3.65
N ARG A 113 -3.37 -0.20 -3.89
CA ARG A 113 -4.45 -0.54 -2.96
C ARG A 113 -5.40 -1.58 -3.54
N TYR A 114 -5.91 -2.43 -2.64
CA TYR A 114 -6.92 -3.44 -2.88
C TYR A 114 -8.02 -3.34 -1.84
N THR A 115 -9.27 -3.38 -2.27
CA THR A 115 -10.41 -3.41 -1.35
C THR A 115 -10.46 -4.76 -0.64
N VAL A 116 -10.58 -4.75 0.68
CA VAL A 116 -10.86 -5.95 1.47
C VAL A 116 -12.38 -6.07 1.62
N THR A 117 -12.97 -7.03 0.91
CA THR A 117 -14.42 -7.25 0.94
C THR A 117 -14.79 -8.13 2.12
N ASN A 118 -15.77 -7.72 2.93
CA ASN A 118 -16.28 -8.46 4.08
C ASN A 118 -15.18 -8.93 5.06
N GLY A 119 -14.11 -8.15 5.21
CA GLY A 119 -13.00 -8.48 6.10
C GLY A 119 -12.10 -9.64 5.62
N ASN A 120 -12.29 -10.12 4.40
CA ASN A 120 -11.50 -11.24 3.85
C ASN A 120 -10.15 -10.74 3.31
N ILE A 121 -9.19 -10.57 4.22
CA ILE A 121 -7.82 -10.12 3.92
C ILE A 121 -7.10 -11.15 3.02
N ASP A 122 -7.31 -12.45 3.24
CA ASP A 122 -6.64 -13.51 2.46
C ASP A 122 -7.04 -13.48 0.98
N ALA A 123 -8.29 -13.16 0.68
CA ALA A 123 -8.74 -13.00 -0.70
C ALA A 123 -8.05 -11.79 -1.37
N ALA A 124 -7.91 -10.67 -0.66
CA ALA A 124 -7.21 -9.49 -1.16
C ALA A 124 -5.70 -9.77 -1.37
N LEU A 125 -5.06 -10.48 -0.44
CA LEU A 125 -3.66 -10.93 -0.57
C LEU A 125 -3.48 -11.87 -1.77
N THR A 126 -4.42 -12.80 -1.97
CA THR A 126 -4.39 -13.72 -3.12
C THR A 126 -4.55 -12.98 -4.44
N GLN A 127 -5.42 -11.96 -4.49
CA GLN A 127 -5.56 -11.11 -5.67
C GLN A 127 -4.28 -10.32 -5.94
N ALA A 128 -3.72 -9.70 -4.93
CA ALA A 128 -2.46 -8.96 -5.03
C ALA A 128 -1.30 -9.85 -5.49
N ASN A 129 -1.22 -11.08 -4.99
CA ASN A 129 -0.20 -12.07 -5.38
C ASN A 129 -0.32 -12.43 -6.87
N LYS A 130 -1.53 -12.65 -7.40
CA LYS A 130 -1.77 -12.88 -8.83
C LYS A 130 -1.31 -11.70 -9.70
N GLU A 131 -1.32 -10.49 -9.16
CA GLU A 131 -0.84 -9.27 -9.81
C GLU A 131 0.65 -8.99 -9.54
N GLY A 132 1.35 -9.95 -8.92
CA GLY A 132 2.79 -9.94 -8.71
C GLY A 132 3.25 -9.37 -7.36
N PHE A 133 2.34 -9.11 -6.39
CA PHE A 133 2.70 -8.72 -5.03
C PHE A 133 2.69 -9.94 -4.10
N SER A 134 3.81 -10.59 -3.97
CA SER A 134 3.98 -11.83 -3.21
C SER A 134 4.95 -11.65 -2.03
N ALA A 135 5.13 -12.69 -1.24
CA ALA A 135 6.11 -12.70 -0.15
C ALA A 135 7.57 -12.55 -0.61
N SER A 136 7.84 -12.79 -1.89
CA SER A 136 9.19 -12.63 -2.47
C SER A 136 9.49 -11.20 -2.92
N ASP A 137 8.51 -10.28 -2.87
CA ASP A 137 8.70 -8.85 -3.20
C ASP A 137 9.18 -8.08 -1.97
N ASP A 138 10.46 -8.14 -1.70
CA ASP A 138 11.12 -7.49 -0.56
C ASP A 138 11.16 -5.96 -0.63
N ASN A 139 10.85 -5.37 -1.78
CA ASN A 139 10.81 -3.93 -1.99
C ASN A 139 9.39 -3.32 -1.91
N TYR A 140 8.39 -4.12 -1.50
CA TYR A 140 7.03 -3.67 -1.22
C TYR A 140 6.60 -4.09 0.19
N GLU A 141 6.17 -3.12 0.97
CA GLU A 141 5.61 -3.37 2.30
C GLU A 141 4.09 -3.56 2.19
N ALA A 142 3.60 -4.71 2.66
CA ALA A 142 2.18 -5.02 2.75
C ALA A 142 1.59 -4.46 4.05
N GLU A 143 0.47 -3.76 3.97
CA GLU A 143 -0.21 -3.17 5.11
C GLU A 143 -1.73 -3.22 4.93
N VAL A 144 -2.45 -3.57 5.99
CA VAL A 144 -3.91 -3.43 6.05
C VAL A 144 -4.24 -2.13 6.79
N ASP A 145 -4.73 -1.14 6.05
CA ASP A 145 -5.35 0.06 6.61
C ASP A 145 -6.74 -0.31 7.15
N TRP A 146 -6.96 -0.20 8.48
CA TRP A 146 -8.20 -0.61 9.14
C TRP A 146 -8.92 0.59 9.75
N GLY A 147 -9.93 1.08 9.04
CA GLY A 147 -10.74 2.22 9.43
C GLY A 147 -11.89 1.89 10.37
N TYR A 148 -12.90 2.77 10.37
CA TYR A 148 -14.10 2.61 11.18
C TYR A 148 -14.93 1.39 10.74
N SER A 149 -15.20 1.23 9.45
CA SER A 149 -15.98 0.12 8.91
C SER A 149 -15.26 -0.61 7.76
N LYS A 150 -14.20 -0.05 7.19
CA LYS A 150 -13.52 -0.58 6.00
C LYS A 150 -12.10 -1.02 6.30
N GLN A 151 -11.67 -2.01 5.53
CA GLN A 151 -10.27 -2.41 5.44
C GLN A 151 -9.78 -2.26 4.00
N THR A 152 -8.54 -1.85 3.85
CA THR A 152 -7.87 -1.74 2.54
C THR A 152 -6.49 -2.35 2.65
N LEU A 153 -6.19 -3.34 1.83
CA LEU A 153 -4.84 -3.88 1.72
C LEU A 153 -4.03 -2.97 0.79
N SER A 154 -2.82 -2.64 1.17
CA SER A 154 -1.92 -1.83 0.37
C SER A 154 -0.52 -2.41 0.29
N PHE A 155 0.16 -2.13 -0.83
CA PHE A 155 1.56 -2.44 -1.07
C PHE A 155 2.29 -1.14 -1.39
N SER A 156 3.25 -0.76 -0.56
CA SER A 156 4.01 0.49 -0.68
C SER A 156 5.45 0.22 -1.08
N ASN A 157 5.92 0.92 -2.11
CA ASN A 157 7.33 1.04 -2.45
C ASN A 157 7.78 2.47 -2.15
N ASP A 158 8.67 2.62 -1.18
CA ASP A 158 9.18 3.90 -0.75
C ASP A 158 10.61 4.15 -1.27
N LYS A 159 10.84 5.34 -1.78
CA LYS A 159 12.15 5.84 -2.24
C LYS A 159 12.49 7.12 -1.52
N LYS A 160 13.78 7.42 -1.46
CA LYS A 160 14.29 8.67 -0.88
C LYS A 160 15.20 9.37 -1.88
N THR A 161 15.06 10.68 -1.98
CA THR A 161 15.96 11.54 -2.75
C THR A 161 16.47 12.68 -1.87
N ASN A 162 17.63 13.25 -2.19
CA ASN A 162 18.26 14.25 -1.34
C ASN A 162 17.47 15.56 -1.29
N ALA A 163 17.44 16.18 -0.12
CA ALA A 163 16.85 17.50 0.13
C ALA A 163 17.59 18.22 1.27
N SER A 164 17.36 19.51 1.42
CA SER A 164 17.71 20.27 2.63
C SER A 164 16.68 20.06 3.73
N LYS A 165 17.00 20.40 4.99
CA LYS A 165 15.99 20.53 6.05
C LYS A 165 14.99 21.63 5.71
N GLY A 166 13.82 21.60 6.34
CA GLY A 166 12.70 22.50 6.07
C GLY A 166 11.57 21.81 5.33
N LEU A 167 10.52 22.54 4.98
CA LEU A 167 9.29 22.02 4.35
C LEU A 167 9.21 22.31 2.84
N ALA A 168 10.25 22.94 2.28
CA ALA A 168 10.26 23.29 0.87
C ALA A 168 10.20 22.05 0.00
N LEU A 169 9.20 22.02 -0.89
CA LEU A 169 9.07 21.04 -1.97
C LEU A 169 9.77 21.56 -3.23
N PRO A 170 10.22 20.70 -4.14
CA PRO A 170 10.72 21.12 -5.44
C PRO A 170 9.57 21.70 -6.29
N SER A 171 9.89 22.31 -7.42
CA SER A 171 8.83 22.68 -8.38
C SER A 171 8.08 21.44 -8.85
N PRO A 172 6.81 21.57 -9.31
CA PRO A 172 6.04 20.44 -9.83
C PRO A 172 6.79 19.60 -10.86
N ASP A 173 7.48 20.25 -11.81
CA ASP A 173 8.26 19.56 -12.84
C ASP A 173 9.45 18.78 -12.26
N GLN A 174 10.13 19.37 -11.27
CA GLN A 174 11.26 18.70 -10.60
C GLN A 174 10.79 17.51 -9.74
N ALA A 175 9.65 17.64 -9.05
CA ALA A 175 9.04 16.57 -8.29
C ALA A 175 8.62 15.42 -9.22
N LEU A 176 7.95 15.76 -10.33
CA LEU A 176 7.50 14.80 -11.34
C LEU A 176 8.68 14.05 -11.96
N LYS A 177 9.76 14.77 -12.28
CA LYS A 177 11.00 14.14 -12.78
C LYS A 177 11.58 13.15 -11.77
N GLN A 178 11.67 13.52 -10.49
CA GLN A 178 12.17 12.62 -9.44
C GLN A 178 11.29 11.38 -9.29
N LEU A 179 9.97 11.53 -9.36
CA LEU A 179 9.02 10.41 -9.34
C LEU A 179 9.18 9.48 -10.55
N GLN A 180 9.42 10.03 -11.74
CA GLN A 180 9.67 9.23 -12.94
C GLN A 180 11.01 8.49 -12.91
N ASP A 181 12.06 9.14 -12.41
CA ASP A 181 13.40 8.57 -12.31
C ASP A 181 13.46 7.41 -11.28
N ASN A 182 12.54 7.38 -10.31
CA ASN A 182 12.47 6.37 -9.26
C ASN A 182 11.25 5.42 -9.41
N LEU A 183 10.59 5.44 -10.56
CA LEU A 183 9.34 4.71 -10.80
C LEU A 183 9.55 3.19 -10.70
N PRO A 184 8.83 2.47 -9.81
CA PRO A 184 8.94 1.02 -9.70
C PRO A 184 8.41 0.32 -10.96
N GLY A 185 9.07 -0.76 -11.36
CA GLY A 185 8.75 -1.50 -12.57
C GLY A 185 7.30 -2.02 -12.63
N LYS A 186 6.71 -2.41 -11.48
CA LYS A 186 5.31 -2.84 -11.40
C LYS A 186 4.35 -1.70 -11.78
N LEU A 187 4.55 -0.50 -11.24
CA LEU A 187 3.75 0.65 -11.64
C LEU A 187 4.06 1.06 -13.08
N GLN A 188 5.36 1.10 -13.46
CA GLN A 188 5.75 1.48 -14.81
C GLN A 188 5.01 0.68 -15.89
N ASN A 189 4.86 -0.65 -15.69
CA ASN A 189 4.30 -1.56 -16.69
C ASN A 189 2.92 -2.12 -16.29
N TRP A 190 2.16 -1.44 -15.43
CA TRP A 190 0.93 -1.95 -14.82
C TRP A 190 -0.10 -2.46 -15.83
N LYS A 191 -0.57 -1.62 -16.73
CA LYS A 191 -1.55 -2.01 -17.78
C LYS A 191 -0.90 -2.47 -19.09
N SER A 192 0.25 -1.87 -19.38
CA SER A 192 1.03 -2.15 -20.61
C SER A 192 2.44 -1.57 -20.45
N SER A 193 3.32 -1.86 -21.38
CA SER A 193 4.68 -1.33 -21.38
C SER A 193 4.69 0.20 -21.26
N ASN A 194 5.39 0.70 -20.24
CA ASN A 194 5.54 2.12 -19.92
C ASN A 194 4.22 2.88 -19.61
N TRP A 195 3.13 2.18 -19.30
CA TRP A 195 1.86 2.83 -18.96
C TRP A 195 2.02 3.81 -17.80
N GLY A 196 2.56 3.38 -16.66
CA GLY A 196 2.73 4.22 -15.48
C GLY A 196 3.64 5.41 -15.73
N LYS A 197 4.69 5.25 -16.55
CA LYS A 197 5.58 6.35 -16.92
C LYS A 197 4.86 7.42 -17.75
N LYS A 198 4.02 7.01 -18.71
CA LYS A 198 3.21 7.92 -19.53
C LYS A 198 2.16 8.61 -18.68
N THR A 199 1.40 7.85 -17.89
CA THR A 199 0.36 8.39 -17.00
C THR A 199 0.94 9.39 -16.00
N LEU A 200 2.12 9.09 -15.44
CA LEU A 200 2.80 10.02 -14.53
C LEU A 200 3.31 11.27 -15.26
N ALA A 201 3.73 11.16 -16.52
CA ALA A 201 4.12 12.33 -17.33
C ALA A 201 2.95 13.29 -17.56
N ASP A 202 1.73 12.76 -17.69
CA ASP A 202 0.49 13.53 -17.89
C ASP A 202 -0.15 13.96 -16.54
N SER A 203 0.48 13.60 -15.42
CA SER A 203 -0.02 13.92 -14.07
C SER A 203 0.30 15.36 -13.69
N ARG A 204 -0.56 15.93 -12.84
CA ARG A 204 -0.32 17.20 -12.16
C ARG A 204 -0.22 17.04 -10.67
N VAL A 205 0.36 18.03 -10.01
CA VAL A 205 0.42 18.10 -8.56
C VAL A 205 -0.97 18.38 -7.97
N ARG A 206 -1.25 17.68 -6.86
CA ARG A 206 -2.43 17.84 -6.01
C ARG A 206 -1.94 18.11 -4.57
N GLY A 207 -2.20 19.31 -4.07
CA GLY A 207 -1.63 19.83 -2.84
C GLY A 207 -0.84 21.12 -3.09
N PRO A 208 0.19 21.45 -2.27
CA PRO A 208 0.58 20.72 -1.07
C PRO A 208 -0.38 20.88 0.10
N VAL A 209 -0.37 19.89 1.00
CA VAL A 209 -1.00 19.99 2.32
C VAL A 209 0.08 20.05 3.38
N GLN A 210 0.00 21.03 4.30
CA GLN A 210 0.92 21.16 5.43
C GLN A 210 0.35 20.41 6.63
N VAL A 211 0.95 19.30 6.97
CA VAL A 211 0.45 18.37 7.99
C VAL A 211 1.21 18.55 9.29
N SER A 212 0.52 18.51 10.42
CA SER A 212 1.10 18.38 11.74
C SER A 212 0.84 16.97 12.27
N LYS A 213 1.91 16.24 12.58
CA LYS A 213 1.87 14.89 13.15
C LYS A 213 2.42 14.94 14.57
N TYR A 214 1.64 14.45 15.51
CA TYR A 214 1.99 14.34 16.91
C TYR A 214 2.15 12.87 17.28
N GLU A 215 3.19 12.56 18.04
CA GLU A 215 3.46 11.23 18.54
C GLU A 215 2.92 11.10 19.97
N GLY A 216 2.30 9.97 20.26
CA GLY A 216 1.75 9.62 21.57
C GLY A 216 1.76 8.12 21.80
N SER A 217 0.96 7.64 22.74
CA SER A 217 0.85 6.20 23.02
C SER A 217 -0.57 5.79 23.38
N PHE A 218 -0.93 4.56 22.98
CA PHE A 218 -2.18 3.91 23.36
C PHE A 218 -1.98 2.43 23.57
N GLN A 219 -2.28 1.91 24.78
CA GLN A 219 -2.14 0.49 25.13
C GLN A 219 -0.72 -0.07 24.87
N GLY A 220 0.30 0.76 25.08
CA GLY A 220 1.70 0.38 24.87
C GLY A 220 2.14 0.37 23.40
N LEU A 221 1.31 0.88 22.48
CA LEU A 221 1.63 1.06 21.07
C LEU A 221 1.90 2.55 20.81
N ASP A 222 2.91 2.80 19.97
CA ASP A 222 3.14 4.13 19.42
C ASP A 222 1.91 4.55 18.61
N THR A 223 1.44 5.76 18.88
CA THR A 223 0.19 6.27 18.33
C THR A 223 0.45 7.64 17.72
N ASP A 224 -0.07 7.88 16.54
CA ASP A 224 0.05 9.14 15.83
C ASP A 224 -1.29 9.87 15.82
N VAL A 225 -1.26 11.20 16.07
CA VAL A 225 -2.39 12.08 15.78
C VAL A 225 -1.95 13.06 14.69
N GLU A 226 -2.61 12.98 13.53
CA GLU A 226 -2.31 13.83 12.38
C GLU A 226 -3.42 14.84 12.13
N ILE A 227 -3.04 16.11 11.95
CA ILE A 227 -3.94 17.19 11.54
C ILE A 227 -3.63 17.56 10.09
N TRP A 228 -4.63 17.39 9.23
CA TRP A 228 -4.57 17.65 7.79
C TRP A 228 -5.49 18.82 7.44
N PRO A 229 -4.98 20.06 7.31
CA PRO A 229 -5.77 21.18 6.81
C PRO A 229 -5.94 21.05 5.28
N ILE A 230 -7.01 20.39 4.88
CA ILE A 230 -7.33 20.12 3.47
C ILE A 230 -8.27 21.21 2.97
N ARG A 231 -8.16 21.60 1.69
CA ARG A 231 -9.12 22.50 1.04
C ARG A 231 -10.55 22.02 1.30
N SER A 232 -11.43 22.91 1.74
CA SER A 232 -12.82 22.53 2.03
C SER A 232 -13.57 22.14 0.75
N ALA A 233 -14.61 21.33 0.90
CA ALA A 233 -15.38 20.79 -0.22
C ALA A 233 -16.03 21.88 -1.10
N ASN A 234 -16.35 23.04 -0.53
CA ASN A 234 -16.91 24.19 -1.25
C ASN A 234 -15.85 25.04 -1.99
N GLY A 235 -14.56 24.63 -1.93
CA GLY A 235 -13.44 25.31 -2.57
C GLY A 235 -12.95 26.58 -1.86
N SER A 236 -13.58 26.98 -0.74
CA SER A 236 -13.22 28.20 0.01
C SER A 236 -12.61 27.84 1.38
N GLY A 237 -11.34 28.23 1.59
CA GLY A 237 -10.63 27.96 2.84
C GLY A 237 -10.22 26.49 3.01
N THR A 238 -9.96 26.10 4.27
CA THR A 238 -9.54 24.76 4.64
C THR A 238 -10.41 24.21 5.78
N GLU A 239 -10.53 22.89 5.84
CA GLU A 239 -11.08 22.15 6.97
C GLU A 239 -10.02 21.18 7.49
N ASN A 240 -10.00 20.96 8.80
CA ASN A 240 -9.08 20.01 9.40
C ASN A 240 -9.68 18.61 9.40
N ILE A 241 -8.99 17.69 8.76
CA ILE A 241 -9.23 16.26 8.92
C ILE A 241 -8.23 15.74 9.95
N ILE A 242 -8.73 15.17 11.04
CA ILE A 242 -7.89 14.69 12.12
C ILE A 242 -8.02 13.18 12.21
N GLU A 243 -6.89 12.52 12.21
CA GLU A 243 -6.82 11.06 12.29
C GLU A 243 -5.92 10.65 13.45
N ILE A 244 -6.37 9.66 14.22
CA ILE A 244 -5.54 8.94 15.16
C ILE A 244 -5.23 7.56 14.60
N SER A 245 -3.97 7.13 14.69
CA SER A 245 -3.56 5.82 14.18
C SER A 245 -2.51 5.16 15.05
N PHE A 246 -2.47 3.83 15.00
CA PHE A 246 -1.37 3.03 15.52
C PHE A 246 -1.08 1.85 14.58
N LYS A 247 0.14 1.31 14.66
CA LYS A 247 0.59 0.18 13.83
C LYS A 247 1.00 -1.02 14.70
N THR A 248 0.75 -2.23 14.16
CA THR A 248 1.25 -3.48 14.72
C THR A 248 1.39 -4.54 13.62
N SER A 249 2.26 -5.52 13.82
CA SER A 249 2.36 -6.69 12.94
C SER A 249 1.39 -7.81 13.30
N ASP A 250 0.71 -7.73 14.45
CA ASP A 250 -0.20 -8.76 14.95
C ASP A 250 -1.66 -8.36 14.75
N TYR A 251 -2.40 -9.21 14.03
CA TYR A 251 -3.84 -9.03 13.76
C TYR A 251 -4.67 -8.98 15.05
N SER A 252 -4.40 -9.86 16.01
CA SER A 252 -5.18 -9.94 17.25
C SER A 252 -4.98 -8.69 18.10
N VAL A 253 -3.76 -8.17 18.14
CA VAL A 253 -3.42 -6.90 18.79
C VAL A 253 -4.14 -5.74 18.07
N ALA A 254 -4.10 -5.70 16.74
CA ALA A 254 -4.81 -4.69 15.96
C ALA A 254 -6.32 -4.71 16.23
N ALA A 255 -6.97 -5.87 16.14
CA ALA A 255 -8.40 -6.05 16.35
C ALA A 255 -8.85 -5.65 17.76
N SER A 256 -8.14 -6.14 18.78
CA SER A 256 -8.43 -5.84 20.18
C SER A 256 -8.27 -4.35 20.50
N ASN A 257 -7.13 -3.77 20.12
CA ASN A 257 -6.85 -2.35 20.42
C ASN A 257 -7.70 -1.39 19.57
N ARG A 258 -8.05 -1.77 18.33
CA ARG A 258 -9.03 -1.01 17.55
C ARG A 258 -10.38 -0.91 18.29
N THR A 259 -10.88 -2.02 18.82
CA THR A 259 -12.14 -2.04 19.58
C THR A 259 -12.05 -1.16 20.84
N LYS A 260 -10.96 -1.26 21.59
CA LYS A 260 -10.71 -0.41 22.77
C LYS A 260 -10.63 1.08 22.40
N LEU A 261 -9.91 1.40 21.33
CA LEU A 261 -9.75 2.78 20.85
C LEU A 261 -11.11 3.34 20.39
N MET A 262 -11.89 2.60 19.63
CA MET A 262 -13.24 3.02 19.20
C MET A 262 -14.14 3.31 20.41
N ASN A 263 -14.18 2.40 21.40
CA ASN A 263 -14.98 2.57 22.61
C ASN A 263 -14.54 3.80 23.42
N LEU A 264 -13.24 4.01 23.57
CA LEU A 264 -12.69 5.19 24.24
C LEU A 264 -13.10 6.47 23.51
N LEU A 265 -12.84 6.56 22.22
CA LEU A 265 -13.17 7.74 21.42
C LEU A 265 -14.66 8.04 21.40
N GLN A 266 -15.50 6.99 21.36
CA GLN A 266 -16.95 7.13 21.43
C GLN A 266 -17.41 7.62 22.80
N SER A 267 -16.87 7.09 23.88
CA SER A 267 -17.21 7.51 25.26
C SER A 267 -16.83 8.97 25.55
N LYS A 268 -15.79 9.49 24.86
CA LYS A 268 -15.33 10.89 24.97
C LYS A 268 -16.07 11.82 23.99
N GLY A 269 -16.89 11.29 23.08
CA GLY A 269 -17.50 12.06 21.99
C GLY A 269 -16.50 12.55 20.94
N TRP A 270 -15.35 11.88 20.81
CA TRP A 270 -14.28 12.28 19.87
C TRP A 270 -14.32 11.51 18.55
N LEU A 271 -15.05 10.40 18.47
CA LEU A 271 -15.10 9.55 17.28
C LEU A 271 -15.99 10.16 16.20
N VAL A 272 -15.45 10.28 14.97
CA VAL A 272 -16.26 10.42 13.76
C VAL A 272 -16.51 9.02 13.21
N PRO A 273 -17.77 8.52 13.20
CA PRO A 273 -18.08 7.14 12.77
C PRO A 273 -18.14 7.02 11.25
N ALA A 274 -17.02 7.33 10.60
CA ALA A 274 -16.88 7.32 9.15
C ALA A 274 -15.49 6.88 8.73
N ASP A 275 -15.38 6.36 7.52
CA ASP A 275 -14.11 6.09 6.87
C ASP A 275 -13.79 7.22 5.88
N SER A 276 -12.56 7.70 5.92
CA SER A 276 -12.05 8.65 4.94
C SER A 276 -10.61 8.30 4.57
N LEU A 277 -10.34 8.29 3.27
CA LEU A 277 -8.97 8.24 2.78
C LEU A 277 -8.50 9.67 2.50
N LYS A 278 -7.59 10.20 3.32
CA LYS A 278 -6.99 11.53 3.15
C LYS A 278 -6.46 11.74 1.73
N THR A 279 -5.91 10.68 1.13
CA THR A 279 -5.47 10.69 -0.28
C THR A 279 -6.60 11.10 -1.24
N ASN A 280 -7.79 10.49 -1.12
CA ASN A 280 -8.90 10.79 -2.01
C ASN A 280 -9.37 12.24 -1.85
N LEU A 281 -9.45 12.73 -0.60
CA LEU A 281 -9.79 14.12 -0.33
C LEU A 281 -8.80 15.10 -0.98
N VAL A 282 -7.50 14.80 -0.95
CA VAL A 282 -6.50 15.63 -1.63
C VAL A 282 -6.64 15.52 -3.15
N LEU A 283 -6.80 14.31 -3.70
CA LEU A 283 -6.96 14.11 -5.15
C LEU A 283 -8.21 14.80 -5.70
N GLU A 284 -9.29 14.86 -4.95
CA GLU A 284 -10.56 15.47 -5.36
C GLU A 284 -10.58 16.98 -5.23
N ARG A 285 -9.89 17.55 -4.21
CA ARG A 285 -10.04 18.96 -3.82
C ARG A 285 -8.91 19.89 -4.27
N TYR A 286 -7.83 19.33 -4.90
CA TYR A 286 -6.68 20.12 -5.37
C TYR A 286 -6.39 19.99 -6.89
#